data_65ec47ac4029b872253e60f50572296d
#
_entry.id   65ec47ac4029b872253e60f50572296d
#
_cell.length_a   1.000
_cell.length_b   1.000
_cell.length_c   1.000
_cell.angle_alpha   90.00
_cell.angle_beta   90.00
_cell.angle_gamma   90.00
#
_symmetry.space_group_name_H-M   'P 1'
#
loop_
_entity.id
_entity.type
_entity.pdbx_description
1 polymer ?
#
loop_
_entity_poly.entity_id
_entity_poly.type
_entity_poly.pdbx_seq_one_letter_code
_entity_poly.pdbx_strand_id
1 'polypeptide(L)'
;ITVSLFLITPIIISKYIYHKIDLKGDSKQFFIVQPNIDPYNEKYKKSNLDNYLYLQNLIDKNEVKNSSIILPETYFSDAIQIDSYNDNQLKKMLNDLMDKSYSEILTGLELFEIIYDSIDIKEYSNNLNDGRWLNLYNSAAFIAKKNQFYNKSKLVVGVELMPYKSFIEPILGKVLLDFGGLSYSRGYDS
;
A
#
# COMPACT_ATOMS: atom_id res chain seq x y z
N ILE A 1 10.36 -42.27 -17.98
CA ILE A 1 11.66 -41.60 -18.21
C ILE A 1 11.43 -40.13 -18.62
N THR A 2 10.59 -39.81 -19.60
CA THR A 2 10.35 -38.43 -20.08
C THR A 2 9.78 -37.51 -19.03
N VAL A 3 8.80 -37.96 -18.21
CA VAL A 3 8.19 -37.19 -17.15
C VAL A 3 9.20 -36.89 -16.03
N SER A 4 10.02 -37.87 -15.67
CA SER A 4 11.07 -37.67 -14.66
C SER A 4 12.12 -36.64 -15.10
N LEU A 5 12.47 -36.65 -16.36
CA LEU A 5 13.39 -35.69 -16.93
C LEU A 5 12.82 -34.26 -16.87
N PHE A 6 11.51 -34.11 -17.16
CA PHE A 6 10.82 -32.82 -17.13
C PHE A 6 10.76 -32.21 -15.72
N LEU A 7 10.64 -33.06 -14.68
CA LEU A 7 10.61 -32.64 -13.30
C LEU A 7 12.01 -32.34 -12.72
N ILE A 8 13.03 -33.10 -13.15
CA ILE A 8 14.38 -32.97 -12.59
C ILE A 8 15.19 -31.85 -13.26
N THR A 9 14.99 -31.62 -14.55
CA THR A 9 15.75 -30.61 -15.31
C THR A 9 15.64 -29.19 -14.70
N PRO A 10 14.46 -28.66 -14.35
CA PRO A 10 14.35 -27.33 -13.72
C PRO A 10 15.10 -27.22 -12.39
N ILE A 11 15.11 -28.30 -11.61
CA ILE A 11 15.81 -28.34 -10.31
C ILE A 11 17.34 -28.27 -10.53
N ILE A 12 17.86 -29.04 -11.50
CA ILE A 12 19.29 -29.04 -11.83
C ILE A 12 19.71 -27.65 -12.34
N ILE A 13 18.93 -27.10 -13.28
CA ILE A 13 19.21 -25.77 -13.84
C ILE A 13 19.18 -24.70 -12.75
N SER A 14 18.14 -24.71 -11.89
CA SER A 14 18.01 -23.77 -10.77
C SER A 14 19.22 -23.87 -9.83
N LYS A 15 19.61 -25.08 -9.47
CA LYS A 15 20.76 -25.30 -8.59
C LYS A 15 22.09 -24.84 -9.23
N TYR A 16 22.26 -25.07 -10.54
CA TYR A 16 23.41 -24.59 -11.28
C TYR A 16 23.46 -23.05 -11.34
N ILE A 17 22.34 -22.39 -11.63
CA ILE A 17 22.23 -20.93 -11.62
C ILE A 17 22.52 -20.39 -10.23
N TYR A 18 21.92 -20.97 -9.17
CA TYR A 18 22.13 -20.56 -7.78
C TYR A 18 23.60 -20.57 -7.38
N HIS A 19 24.36 -21.59 -7.76
CA HIS A 19 25.79 -21.68 -7.46
C HIS A 19 26.66 -20.72 -8.29
N LYS A 20 26.15 -20.19 -9.40
CA LYS A 20 26.85 -19.19 -10.21
C LYS A 20 26.55 -17.74 -9.83
N ILE A 21 25.48 -17.51 -9.04
CA ILE A 21 25.16 -16.17 -8.59
C ILE A 21 26.18 -15.77 -7.53
N ASP A 22 27.05 -14.81 -7.88
CA ASP A 22 27.93 -14.18 -6.94
C ASP A 22 27.15 -13.02 -6.25
N LEU A 23 26.64 -13.27 -5.05
CA LEU A 23 25.91 -12.28 -4.24
C LEU A 23 26.86 -11.27 -3.59
N LYS A 24 27.88 -10.83 -4.33
CA LYS A 24 28.74 -9.74 -3.85
C LYS A 24 28.00 -8.42 -4.00
N GLY A 25 27.66 -7.81 -2.90
CA GLY A 25 27.03 -6.49 -2.81
C GLY A 25 27.07 -6.00 -1.37
N ASP A 26 26.80 -4.71 -1.21
CA ASP A 26 26.64 -4.13 0.11
C ASP A 26 25.39 -4.73 0.78
N SER A 27 25.53 -5.15 2.03
CA SER A 27 24.39 -5.63 2.81
C SER A 27 23.55 -4.45 3.28
N LYS A 28 22.23 -4.55 3.09
CA LYS A 28 21.26 -3.59 3.63
C LYS A 28 20.40 -4.29 4.70
N GLN A 29 20.23 -3.63 5.83
CA GLN A 29 19.41 -4.14 6.92
C GLN A 29 17.94 -3.76 6.65
N PHE A 30 17.04 -4.75 6.80
CA PHE A 30 15.59 -4.55 6.71
C PHE A 30 14.93 -4.87 8.04
N PHE A 31 14.01 -4.01 8.46
CA PHE A 31 13.12 -4.23 9.59
C PHE A 31 11.69 -4.36 9.09
N ILE A 32 11.20 -5.60 9.03
CA ILE A 32 9.88 -5.92 8.49
C ILE A 32 8.88 -5.99 9.64
N VAL A 33 7.84 -5.17 9.58
CA VAL A 33 6.77 -5.12 10.57
C VAL A 33 5.57 -5.95 10.09
N GLN A 34 5.24 -6.98 10.87
CA GLN A 34 4.06 -7.81 10.68
C GLN A 34 3.12 -7.64 11.89
N PRO A 35 2.19 -6.68 11.85
CA PRO A 35 1.39 -6.32 13.02
C PRO A 35 0.31 -7.34 13.38
N ASN A 36 0.07 -8.35 12.51
CA ASN A 36 -0.95 -9.39 12.68
C ASN A 36 -2.35 -8.81 12.99
N ILE A 37 -2.74 -7.78 12.23
CA ILE A 37 -4.04 -7.10 12.36
C ILE A 37 -5.11 -7.94 11.66
N ASP A 38 -6.25 -8.16 12.33
CA ASP A 38 -7.44 -8.76 11.69
C ASP A 38 -7.99 -7.80 10.62
N PRO A 39 -8.00 -8.20 9.33
CA PRO A 39 -8.42 -7.34 8.24
C PRO A 39 -9.89 -6.93 8.32
N TYR A 40 -10.74 -7.72 8.97
CA TYR A 40 -12.18 -7.49 9.05
C TYR A 40 -12.59 -6.72 10.31
N ASN A 41 -11.91 -6.94 11.43
CA ASN A 41 -12.35 -6.42 12.72
C ASN A 41 -11.48 -5.29 13.28
N GLU A 42 -10.22 -5.19 12.87
CA GLU A 42 -9.26 -4.27 13.48
C GLU A 42 -8.67 -3.24 12.52
N LYS A 43 -8.52 -3.57 11.22
CA LYS A 43 -7.79 -2.77 10.24
C LYS A 43 -8.25 -1.30 10.18
N TYR A 44 -9.57 -1.07 10.22
CA TYR A 44 -10.17 0.25 10.10
C TYR A 44 -10.62 0.85 11.45
N LYS A 45 -10.28 0.21 12.58
CA LYS A 45 -10.61 0.73 13.92
C LYS A 45 -9.48 1.52 14.55
N LYS A 46 -8.26 1.32 14.09
CA LYS A 46 -7.08 2.03 14.58
C LYS A 46 -6.83 3.26 13.72
N SER A 47 -6.65 4.40 14.36
CA SER A 47 -6.26 5.63 13.67
C SER A 47 -4.82 5.55 13.16
N ASN A 48 -4.48 6.42 12.22
CA ASN A 48 -3.09 6.57 11.76
C ASN A 48 -2.14 6.91 12.94
N LEU A 49 -2.63 7.65 13.94
CA LEU A 49 -1.87 7.96 15.15
C LEU A 49 -1.58 6.69 15.97
N ASP A 50 -2.58 5.82 16.18
CA ASP A 50 -2.40 4.57 16.92
C ASP A 50 -1.39 3.65 16.23
N ASN A 51 -1.48 3.53 14.92
CA ASN A 51 -0.55 2.74 14.11
C ASN A 51 0.87 3.33 14.16
N TYR A 52 1.00 4.66 14.15
CA TYR A 52 2.29 5.33 14.32
C TYR A 52 2.89 5.06 15.70
N LEU A 53 2.13 5.22 16.78
CA LEU A 53 2.62 4.98 18.14
C LEU A 53 3.04 3.52 18.35
N TYR A 54 2.30 2.59 17.75
CA TYR A 54 2.68 1.18 17.75
C TYR A 54 4.02 0.95 17.01
N LEU A 55 4.19 1.55 15.84
CA LEU A 55 5.43 1.48 15.06
C LEU A 55 6.60 2.08 15.82
N GLN A 56 6.43 3.26 16.40
CA GLN A 56 7.45 3.94 17.21
C GLN A 56 7.91 3.05 18.37
N ASN A 57 6.97 2.46 19.10
CA ASN A 57 7.31 1.54 20.21
C ASN A 57 8.09 0.31 19.72
N LEU A 58 7.74 -0.25 18.56
CA LEU A 58 8.49 -1.38 17.98
C LEU A 58 9.93 -0.98 17.62
N ILE A 59 10.13 0.19 17.03
CA ILE A 59 11.44 0.72 16.64
C ILE A 59 12.29 0.97 17.88
N ASP A 60 11.73 1.62 18.89
CA ASP A 60 12.42 1.92 20.13
C ASP A 60 12.80 0.64 20.90
N LYS A 61 11.86 -0.30 21.03
CA LYS A 61 12.07 -1.58 21.72
C LYS A 61 13.16 -2.45 21.06
N ASN A 62 13.28 -2.39 19.74
CA ASN A 62 14.25 -3.20 18.98
C ASN A 62 15.50 -2.39 18.61
N GLU A 63 15.63 -1.15 19.08
CA GLU A 63 16.76 -0.25 18.81
C GLU A 63 17.10 -0.13 17.31
N VAL A 64 16.03 -0.08 16.48
CA VAL A 64 16.17 -0.08 15.01
C VAL A 64 16.83 1.19 14.53
N LYS A 65 17.96 1.04 13.82
CA LYS A 65 18.73 2.15 13.23
C LYS A 65 19.33 1.75 11.89
N ASN A 66 19.53 2.73 11.02
CA ASN A 66 20.20 2.57 9.72
C ASN A 66 19.61 1.41 8.88
N SER A 67 18.28 1.25 8.92
CA SER A 67 17.57 0.14 8.30
C SER A 67 16.56 0.63 7.29
N SER A 68 16.09 -0.23 6.39
CA SER A 68 14.85 0.03 5.66
C SER A 68 13.70 -0.63 6.41
N ILE A 69 12.79 0.19 6.92
CA ILE A 69 11.58 -0.26 7.64
C ILE A 69 10.50 -0.54 6.59
N ILE A 70 9.94 -1.75 6.61
CA ILE A 70 8.91 -2.17 5.66
C ILE A 70 7.62 -2.47 6.44
N LEU A 71 6.56 -1.77 6.07
CA LEU A 71 5.22 -1.91 6.62
C LEU A 71 4.29 -2.54 5.58
N PRO A 72 3.21 -3.22 5.98
CA PRO A 72 2.27 -3.86 5.06
C PRO A 72 1.43 -2.85 4.28
N GLU A 73 0.70 -3.38 3.29
CA GLU A 73 -0.30 -2.66 2.51
C GLU A 73 -1.37 -2.04 3.43
N THR A 74 -1.73 -0.80 3.15
CA THR A 74 -2.76 -0.04 3.90
C THR A 74 -2.49 -0.02 5.42
N TYR A 75 -1.22 0.08 5.82
CA TYR A 75 -0.86 0.17 7.23
C TYR A 75 -1.45 1.43 7.88
N PHE A 76 -1.46 2.54 7.14
CA PHE A 76 -2.15 3.77 7.51
C PHE A 76 -3.44 3.88 6.70
N SER A 77 -4.55 3.52 7.32
CA SER A 77 -5.87 3.37 6.69
C SER A 77 -6.77 4.60 6.78
N ASP A 78 -6.41 5.63 7.59
CA ASP A 78 -7.11 6.91 7.52
C ASP A 78 -6.63 7.64 6.26
N ALA A 79 -7.51 7.76 5.27
CA ALA A 79 -7.18 8.33 3.98
C ALA A 79 -6.73 9.80 4.08
N ILE A 80 -5.67 10.16 3.36
CA ILE A 80 -5.07 11.49 3.37
C ILE A 80 -5.31 12.16 2.02
N GLN A 81 -5.80 13.38 2.04
CA GLN A 81 -5.94 14.17 0.82
C GLN A 81 -4.57 14.51 0.23
N ILE A 82 -4.38 14.24 -1.05
CA ILE A 82 -3.08 14.38 -1.75
C ILE A 82 -2.56 15.81 -1.63
N ASP A 83 -3.41 16.81 -1.88
CA ASP A 83 -3.02 18.22 -1.86
C ASP A 83 -2.57 18.69 -0.47
N SER A 84 -3.14 18.13 0.59
CA SER A 84 -2.79 18.45 1.98
C SER A 84 -1.73 17.54 2.59
N TYR A 85 -1.19 16.58 1.82
CA TYR A 85 -0.19 15.63 2.34
C TYR A 85 1.02 16.33 2.95
N ASN A 86 1.47 17.43 2.36
CA ASN A 86 2.64 18.15 2.84
C ASN A 86 2.47 18.75 4.24
N ASP A 87 1.26 19.09 4.62
CA ASP A 87 0.92 19.66 5.94
C ASP A 87 0.36 18.62 6.90
N ASN A 88 0.20 17.37 6.43
CA ASN A 88 -0.39 16.29 7.22
C ASN A 88 0.50 15.89 8.40
N GLN A 89 -0.15 15.64 9.55
CA GLN A 89 0.52 15.26 10.78
C GLN A 89 1.27 13.93 10.63
N LEU A 90 0.70 12.94 9.94
CA LEU A 90 1.35 11.64 9.73
C LEU A 90 2.69 11.80 9.00
N LYS A 91 2.74 12.65 7.94
CA LYS A 91 4.01 12.92 7.24
C LYS A 91 5.07 13.46 8.19
N LYS A 92 4.70 14.45 9.03
CA LYS A 92 5.64 15.04 9.99
C LYS A 92 6.16 13.98 10.96
N MET A 93 5.26 13.16 11.51
CA MET A 93 5.59 12.08 12.44
C MET A 93 6.51 11.02 11.80
N LEU A 94 6.25 10.62 10.55
CA LEU A 94 7.08 9.65 9.82
C LEU A 94 8.47 10.22 9.50
N ASN A 95 8.56 11.49 9.13
CA ASN A 95 9.83 12.14 8.91
C ASN A 95 10.66 12.23 10.22
N ASP A 96 10.03 12.60 11.33
CA ASP A 96 10.69 12.63 12.64
C ASP A 96 11.21 11.26 13.05
N LEU A 97 10.42 10.21 12.78
CA LEU A 97 10.83 8.83 13.07
C LEU A 97 11.99 8.38 12.19
N MET A 98 11.96 8.72 10.90
CA MET A 98 13.04 8.48 9.96
C MET A 98 14.34 9.16 10.42
N ASP A 99 14.26 10.43 10.81
CA ASP A 99 15.44 11.20 11.25
C ASP A 99 16.04 10.64 12.54
N LYS A 100 15.20 10.26 13.52
CA LYS A 100 15.65 9.68 14.79
C LYS A 100 16.29 8.31 14.63
N SER A 101 15.77 7.48 13.73
CA SER A 101 16.26 6.12 13.50
C SER A 101 17.32 6.05 12.38
N TYR A 102 17.56 7.14 11.66
CA TYR A 102 18.40 7.16 10.44
C TYR A 102 17.99 6.07 9.44
N SER A 103 16.68 5.85 9.33
CA SER A 103 16.08 4.75 8.56
C SER A 103 15.17 5.29 7.49
N GLU A 104 14.98 4.51 6.43
CA GLU A 104 13.97 4.77 5.39
C GLU A 104 12.72 3.96 5.70
N ILE A 105 11.54 4.43 5.32
CA ILE A 105 10.27 3.75 5.60
C ILE A 105 9.53 3.50 4.28
N LEU A 106 9.23 2.24 3.97
CA LEU A 106 8.29 1.85 2.92
C LEU A 106 6.97 1.44 3.59
N THR A 107 5.89 2.11 3.26
CA THR A 107 4.58 1.88 3.90
C THR A 107 3.43 1.89 2.90
N GLY A 108 2.39 1.10 3.16
CA GLY A 108 1.09 1.27 2.53
C GLY A 108 0.28 2.34 3.24
N LEU A 109 -0.43 3.15 2.48
CA LEU A 109 -1.34 4.17 2.97
C LEU A 109 -2.48 4.43 1.98
N GLU A 110 -3.55 5.06 2.44
CA GLU A 110 -4.65 5.50 1.59
C GLU A 110 -4.51 6.99 1.27
N LEU A 111 -4.62 7.31 -0.03
CA LEU A 111 -4.65 8.68 -0.51
C LEU A 111 -5.97 8.96 -1.22
N PHE A 112 -6.44 10.20 -1.19
CA PHE A 112 -7.60 10.60 -1.96
C PHE A 112 -7.43 12.00 -2.57
N GLU A 113 -8.20 12.24 -3.61
CA GLU A 113 -8.40 13.55 -4.22
C GLU A 113 -9.87 13.82 -4.47
N ILE A 114 -10.29 15.07 -4.28
CA ILE A 114 -11.64 15.53 -4.61
C ILE A 114 -11.61 16.18 -5.98
N ILE A 115 -12.47 15.71 -6.88
CA ILE A 115 -12.60 16.20 -8.24
C ILE A 115 -13.85 17.08 -8.34
N TYR A 116 -13.67 18.29 -8.81
CA TYR A 116 -14.74 19.29 -9.01
C TYR A 116 -15.09 19.44 -10.47
N ASP A 117 -14.17 19.13 -11.40
CA ASP A 117 -14.40 19.22 -12.83
C ASP A 117 -14.69 17.83 -13.42
N SER A 118 -15.73 17.77 -14.27
CA SER A 118 -16.11 16.51 -14.92
C SER A 118 -15.04 15.96 -15.89
N ILE A 119 -14.11 16.80 -16.37
CA ILE A 119 -13.03 16.38 -17.25
C ILE A 119 -12.02 15.51 -16.53
N ASP A 120 -11.86 15.69 -15.21
CA ASP A 120 -10.89 14.96 -14.39
C ASP A 120 -11.46 13.67 -13.79
N ILE A 121 -12.73 13.34 -14.06
CA ILE A 121 -13.35 12.09 -13.60
C ILE A 121 -12.65 10.91 -14.28
N LYS A 122 -12.15 9.99 -13.48
CA LYS A 122 -11.48 8.76 -13.93
C LYS A 122 -12.43 7.58 -13.92
N GLU A 123 -12.05 6.53 -14.62
CA GLU A 123 -12.69 5.22 -14.44
C GLU A 123 -12.62 4.84 -12.93
N TYR A 124 -13.73 4.44 -12.36
CA TYR A 124 -13.88 4.11 -10.93
C TYR A 124 -13.81 5.29 -9.94
N SER A 125 -13.94 6.54 -10.40
CA SER A 125 -14.22 7.65 -9.49
C SER A 125 -15.58 7.44 -8.78
N ASN A 126 -15.63 7.81 -7.52
CA ASN A 126 -16.84 7.66 -6.70
C ASN A 126 -17.64 8.97 -6.71
N ASN A 127 -18.92 8.90 -7.05
CA ASN A 127 -19.82 10.06 -7.01
C ASN A 127 -20.24 10.34 -5.56
N LEU A 128 -20.04 11.57 -5.08
CA LEU A 128 -20.41 12.00 -3.74
C LEU A 128 -21.86 12.52 -3.66
N ASN A 129 -22.62 12.53 -4.78
CA ASN A 129 -24.00 12.98 -4.89
C ASN A 129 -24.24 14.48 -4.56
N ASP A 130 -23.20 15.28 -4.49
CA ASP A 130 -23.22 16.73 -4.27
C ASP A 130 -22.53 17.51 -5.41
N GLY A 131 -22.31 16.83 -6.53
CA GLY A 131 -21.61 17.37 -7.69
C GLY A 131 -20.11 17.15 -7.68
N ARG A 132 -19.56 16.62 -6.60
CA ARG A 132 -18.14 16.27 -6.46
C ARG A 132 -17.93 14.79 -6.69
N TRP A 133 -16.71 14.45 -7.07
CA TRP A 133 -16.25 13.08 -7.22
C TRP A 133 -15.00 12.85 -6.34
N LEU A 134 -14.84 11.61 -5.93
CA LEU A 134 -13.73 11.17 -5.09
C LEU A 134 -12.92 10.10 -5.83
N ASN A 135 -11.62 10.34 -5.98
CA ASN A 135 -10.67 9.29 -6.31
C ASN A 135 -10.00 8.82 -5.02
N LEU A 136 -10.11 7.55 -4.72
CA LEU A 136 -9.46 6.90 -3.59
C LEU A 136 -8.37 5.98 -4.11
N TYR A 137 -7.17 6.06 -3.56
CA TYR A 137 -6.01 5.29 -3.99
C TYR A 137 -5.47 4.41 -2.87
N ASN A 138 -5.29 3.13 -3.18
CA ASN A 138 -4.42 2.27 -2.41
C ASN A 138 -2.98 2.56 -2.85
N SER A 139 -2.16 3.08 -1.94
CA SER A 139 -0.87 3.65 -2.28
C SER A 139 0.26 3.05 -1.48
N ALA A 140 1.45 3.03 -2.07
CA ALA A 140 2.71 2.83 -1.36
C ALA A 140 3.47 4.16 -1.27
N ALA A 141 4.04 4.43 -0.11
CA ALA A 141 4.90 5.59 0.12
C ALA A 141 6.30 5.14 0.56
N PHE A 142 7.31 5.65 -0.10
CA PHE A 142 8.69 5.54 0.33
C PHE A 142 9.12 6.86 0.97
N ILE A 143 9.28 6.84 2.29
CA ILE A 143 9.65 7.98 3.11
C ILE A 143 11.16 7.98 3.30
N ALA A 144 11.80 8.94 2.67
CA ALA A 144 13.23 9.15 2.67
C ALA A 144 13.52 10.65 2.60
N LYS A 145 14.76 11.08 2.34
CA LYS A 145 15.08 12.51 2.10
C LYS A 145 14.18 13.16 1.05
N LYS A 146 13.76 12.38 0.04
CA LYS A 146 12.73 12.75 -0.94
C LYS A 146 11.66 11.67 -0.93
N ASN A 147 10.47 12.04 -0.48
CA ASN A 147 9.34 11.11 -0.45
C ASN A 147 8.87 10.78 -1.88
N GLN A 148 8.53 9.51 -2.08
CA GLN A 148 8.00 9.00 -3.34
C GLN A 148 6.69 8.26 -3.07
N PHE A 149 5.75 8.34 -4.01
CA PHE A 149 4.45 7.68 -3.92
C PHE A 149 4.20 6.85 -5.18
N TYR A 150 3.54 5.73 -4.97
CA TYR A 150 3.02 4.89 -6.04
C TYR A 150 1.56 4.56 -5.74
N ASN A 151 0.66 4.96 -6.62
CA ASN A 151 -0.74 4.58 -6.55
C ASN A 151 -0.94 3.26 -7.30
N LYS A 152 -1.55 2.27 -6.66
CA LYS A 152 -1.77 0.94 -7.22
C LYS A 152 -2.53 1.01 -8.53
N SER A 153 -1.92 0.53 -9.61
CA SER A 153 -2.51 0.56 -10.96
C SER A 153 -3.31 -0.72 -11.29
N LYS A 154 -2.96 -1.85 -10.66
CA LYS A 154 -3.64 -3.14 -10.86
C LYS A 154 -4.48 -3.49 -9.64
N LEU A 155 -5.75 -3.15 -9.69
CA LEU A 155 -6.70 -3.35 -8.62
C LEU A 155 -7.33 -4.75 -8.66
N VAL A 156 -7.69 -5.28 -7.49
CA VAL A 156 -8.33 -6.60 -7.36
C VAL A 156 -9.83 -6.45 -7.65
N VAL A 157 -10.27 -7.15 -8.69
CA VAL A 157 -11.68 -7.16 -9.10
C VAL A 157 -12.57 -7.81 -8.03
N GLY A 158 -13.67 -7.17 -7.70
CA GLY A 158 -14.63 -7.63 -6.70
C GLY A 158 -14.31 -7.23 -5.26
N VAL A 159 -13.07 -6.80 -4.98
CA VAL A 159 -12.64 -6.31 -3.66
C VAL A 159 -12.33 -4.81 -3.70
N GLU A 160 -11.44 -4.39 -4.58
CA GLU A 160 -10.98 -3.01 -4.68
C GLU A 160 -11.72 -2.21 -5.75
N LEU A 161 -12.24 -2.89 -6.75
CA LEU A 161 -13.08 -2.28 -7.79
C LEU A 161 -14.22 -3.20 -8.21
N MET A 162 -15.33 -2.61 -8.60
CA MET A 162 -16.46 -3.31 -9.19
C MET A 162 -16.50 -3.02 -10.70
N PRO A 163 -16.15 -3.98 -11.55
CA PRO A 163 -16.30 -3.82 -13.00
C PRO A 163 -17.77 -3.74 -13.36
N TYR A 164 -18.09 -2.96 -14.39
CA TYR A 164 -19.48 -2.78 -14.85
C TYR A 164 -20.44 -2.39 -13.71
N LYS A 165 -20.02 -1.49 -12.84
CA LYS A 165 -20.74 -1.06 -11.62
C LYS A 165 -22.22 -0.72 -11.93
N SER A 166 -22.48 0.01 -13.02
CA SER A 166 -23.83 0.40 -13.45
C SER A 166 -24.76 -0.78 -13.74
N PHE A 167 -24.20 -1.94 -14.09
CA PHE A 167 -24.96 -3.16 -14.39
C PHE A 167 -25.03 -4.10 -13.19
N ILE A 168 -23.97 -4.22 -12.43
CA ILE A 168 -23.84 -5.20 -11.34
C ILE A 168 -24.45 -4.67 -10.03
N GLU A 169 -24.28 -3.40 -9.71
CA GLU A 169 -24.77 -2.79 -8.46
C GLU A 169 -26.30 -2.89 -8.27
N PRO A 170 -27.15 -2.72 -9.31
CA PRO A 170 -28.59 -2.93 -9.17
C PRO A 170 -29.00 -4.38 -8.86
N ILE A 171 -28.17 -5.37 -9.25
CA ILE A 171 -28.45 -6.80 -9.10
C ILE A 171 -27.94 -7.34 -7.78
N LEU A 172 -26.70 -7.02 -7.43
CA LEU A 172 -26.00 -7.59 -6.28
C LEU A 172 -25.95 -6.66 -5.06
N GLY A 173 -26.38 -5.40 -5.22
CA GLY A 173 -26.31 -4.39 -4.17
C GLY A 173 -24.87 -4.00 -3.81
N LYS A 174 -24.73 -3.17 -2.77
CA LYS A 174 -23.42 -2.70 -2.27
C LYS A 174 -22.62 -3.76 -1.51
N VAL A 175 -23.06 -5.00 -1.52
CA VAL A 175 -22.59 -6.11 -0.68
C VAL A 175 -21.15 -6.57 -1.02
N LEU A 176 -20.64 -6.23 -2.21
CA LEU A 176 -19.36 -6.76 -2.70
C LEU A 176 -18.13 -5.90 -2.37
N LEU A 177 -18.31 -4.68 -1.86
CA LEU A 177 -17.19 -3.82 -1.53
C LEU A 177 -17.04 -3.72 -0.01
N ASP A 178 -16.00 -4.33 0.53
CA ASP A 178 -15.65 -4.29 1.98
C ASP A 178 -15.36 -2.87 2.51
N PHE A 179 -15.31 -1.87 1.62
CA PHE A 179 -14.87 -0.50 1.90
C PHE A 179 -16.01 0.53 1.92
N GLY A 180 -17.14 0.21 2.55
CA GLY A 180 -18.26 1.16 2.66
C GLY A 180 -18.92 1.54 1.30
N GLY A 181 -18.73 0.71 0.27
CA GLY A 181 -19.29 0.92 -1.06
C GLY A 181 -18.47 1.85 -1.98
N LEU A 182 -17.26 2.26 -1.57
CA LEU A 182 -16.35 3.01 -2.42
C LEU A 182 -15.43 2.07 -3.21
N SER A 183 -15.10 2.44 -4.44
CA SER A 183 -14.10 1.75 -5.27
C SER A 183 -12.78 2.51 -5.21
N TYR A 184 -11.67 1.78 -5.24
CA TYR A 184 -10.38 2.41 -5.49
C TYR A 184 -10.27 2.86 -6.94
N SER A 185 -9.62 3.99 -7.15
CA SER A 185 -9.25 4.51 -8.46
C SER A 185 -7.87 4.01 -8.86
N ARG A 186 -7.67 3.76 -10.16
CA ARG A 186 -6.36 3.30 -10.65
C ARG A 186 -5.33 4.41 -10.60
N GLY A 187 -4.13 4.08 -10.10
CA GLY A 187 -2.93 4.85 -10.38
C GLY A 187 -2.54 4.68 -11.85
N TYR A 188 -2.04 5.73 -12.46
CA TYR A 188 -1.44 5.62 -13.78
C TYR A 188 0.07 5.51 -13.61
N ASP A 189 0.68 4.52 -14.27
CA ASP A 189 2.12 4.44 -14.37
C ASP A 189 2.59 5.63 -15.23
N SER A 190 3.39 6.49 -14.65
CA SER A 190 4.04 7.62 -15.35
C SER A 190 5.29 7.16 -16.08
#